data_a9575f63254304fb1f939dd41db596c4
#
_entry.id   a9575f63254304fb1f939dd41db596c4
#
_cell.length_a   1.000
_cell.length_b   1.000
_cell.length_c   1.000
_cell.angle_alpha   90.00
_cell.angle_beta   90.00
_cell.angle_gamma   90.00
#
_symmetry.space_group_name_H-M   'P 1'
#
loop_
_entity.id
_entity.type
_entity.pdbx_description
1 polymer ?
#
loop_
_entity_poly.entity_id
_entity_poly.type
_entity_poly.pdbx_seq_one_letter_code
_entity_poly.pdbx_strand_id
1 'polypeptide(L)'
;MIRAFVIGVSIAIATVSAAQGAPPSGDNPYCAGLGRAVASQAHGSEPVFIRSYEPGQGEDHLPRGLATTAFVYDNALAAIALVACGNLPAAQPIGDALSKAVRADRTFHDGRVRNAYRAGPAGKGPPKLPGWWDGGKKLWAEDPAQDGTSTGNVAWAALALLTLHQATGRAGYLADAERLLDWIIANTSTDSDGFRGGFHGYDPEQTRLAWVSAEHNADVYAVAHWLFRLTGAAKYADAATKARRLLDASFQGDHFLLGLNADGKPADGAMLALDVQLWPWMAVTDAPADWRRALRFAESHLAVDGGFDFNGDRDGLWVEGTAQAALAYRISGDPARCQQILAGLRSDQTESGLLNATRNGRVSTGLSIDPTATNADFFYYHRPHLGATAWAALAATGWNPFIGGKVN
;
A
#
# COMPACT_ATOMS: atom_id res chain seq x y z
N MET A 1 -71.81 -28.32 -13.57
CA MET A 1 -71.21 -26.99 -13.88
C MET A 1 -70.08 -26.76 -12.89
N ILE A 2 -68.85 -27.06 -13.32
CA ILE A 2 -67.62 -26.87 -12.52
C ILE A 2 -66.86 -25.70 -13.15
N ARG A 3 -66.74 -24.61 -12.41
CA ARG A 3 -65.95 -23.44 -12.83
C ARG A 3 -64.44 -23.67 -12.42
N ALA A 4 -63.54 -23.73 -13.40
CA ALA A 4 -62.16 -23.75 -13.21
C ALA A 4 -61.62 -22.32 -12.95
N PHE A 5 -60.89 -22.13 -11.83
CA PHE A 5 -60.18 -20.91 -11.55
C PHE A 5 -58.73 -21.03 -12.13
N VAL A 6 -58.39 -20.14 -13.06
CA VAL A 6 -57.03 -20.01 -13.60
C VAL A 6 -56.34 -18.97 -12.74
N ILE A 7 -55.31 -19.39 -11.99
CA ILE A 7 -54.43 -18.49 -11.25
C ILE A 7 -53.27 -18.10 -12.19
N GLY A 8 -53.31 -16.85 -12.63
CA GLY A 8 -52.20 -16.27 -13.40
C GLY A 8 -51.02 -15.89 -12.46
N VAL A 9 -49.88 -16.54 -12.63
CA VAL A 9 -48.64 -16.19 -11.97
C VAL A 9 -47.93 -15.12 -12.81
N SER A 10 -47.94 -13.88 -12.35
CA SER A 10 -47.11 -12.79 -12.95
C SER A 10 -45.70 -12.90 -12.47
N ILE A 11 -44.80 -13.28 -13.36
CA ILE A 11 -43.34 -13.22 -13.11
C ILE A 11 -42.90 -11.78 -13.32
N ALA A 12 -42.54 -11.09 -12.24
CA ALA A 12 -41.88 -9.79 -12.30
C ALA A 12 -40.40 -9.98 -12.67
N ILE A 13 -40.03 -9.64 -13.90
CA ILE A 13 -38.64 -9.57 -14.34
C ILE A 13 -38.05 -8.31 -13.73
N ALA A 14 -37.24 -8.46 -12.68
CA ALA A 14 -36.43 -7.39 -12.15
C ALA A 14 -35.29 -7.09 -13.18
N THR A 15 -35.42 -5.98 -13.88
CA THR A 15 -34.34 -5.41 -14.69
C THR A 15 -33.24 -4.93 -13.75
N VAL A 16 -32.12 -5.65 -13.71
CA VAL A 16 -30.89 -5.18 -13.09
C VAL A 16 -30.41 -3.97 -13.90
N SER A 17 -30.62 -2.78 -13.35
CA SER A 17 -30.08 -1.55 -13.90
C SER A 17 -28.54 -1.65 -13.79
N ALA A 18 -27.86 -1.77 -14.91
CA ALA A 18 -26.40 -1.67 -14.96
C ALA A 18 -26.04 -0.29 -14.40
N ALA A 19 -25.29 -0.28 -13.31
CA ALA A 19 -24.71 0.95 -12.76
C ALA A 19 -23.92 1.63 -13.87
N GLN A 20 -24.38 2.80 -14.31
CA GLN A 20 -23.66 3.64 -15.24
C GLN A 20 -22.31 3.97 -14.60
N GLY A 21 -21.24 3.50 -15.22
CA GLY A 21 -19.89 3.81 -14.82
C GLY A 21 -19.71 5.33 -14.72
N ALA A 22 -19.07 5.79 -13.64
CA ALA A 22 -18.68 7.19 -13.50
C ALA A 22 -17.93 7.63 -14.76
N PRO A 23 -18.09 8.88 -15.21
CA PRO A 23 -17.41 9.37 -16.40
C PRO A 23 -15.89 9.19 -16.22
N PRO A 24 -15.15 8.91 -17.30
CA PRO A 24 -13.71 8.77 -17.22
C PRO A 24 -13.12 10.04 -16.60
N SER A 25 -12.26 9.87 -15.59
CA SER A 25 -11.67 10.93 -14.77
C SER A 25 -10.66 11.78 -15.55
N GLY A 26 -11.05 12.33 -16.69
CA GLY A 26 -10.20 13.18 -17.53
C GLY A 26 -9.60 14.41 -16.82
N ASP A 27 -10.17 14.81 -15.69
CA ASP A 27 -9.78 16.02 -14.95
C ASP A 27 -8.92 15.77 -13.70
N ASN A 28 -8.65 14.51 -13.31
CA ASN A 28 -7.82 14.23 -12.15
C ASN A 28 -6.34 14.11 -12.57
N PRO A 29 -5.49 15.11 -12.25
CA PRO A 29 -4.11 15.14 -12.70
C PRO A 29 -3.24 14.01 -12.14
N TYR A 30 -3.57 13.50 -10.95
CA TYR A 30 -2.86 12.37 -10.33
C TYR A 30 -3.16 11.06 -11.06
N CYS A 31 -4.44 10.83 -11.41
CA CYS A 31 -4.83 9.69 -12.24
C CYS A 31 -4.15 9.72 -13.62
N ALA A 32 -4.08 10.90 -14.22
CA ALA A 32 -3.39 11.09 -15.50
C ALA A 32 -1.87 10.82 -15.37
N GLY A 33 -1.24 11.28 -14.28
CA GLY A 33 0.17 11.02 -13.97
C GLY A 33 0.47 9.53 -13.86
N LEU A 34 -0.32 8.78 -13.07
CA LEU A 34 -0.20 7.33 -12.95
C LEU A 34 -0.36 6.62 -14.31
N GLY A 35 -1.36 7.02 -15.10
CA GLY A 35 -1.57 6.46 -16.44
C GLY A 35 -0.36 6.67 -17.35
N ARG A 36 0.28 7.86 -17.32
CA ARG A 36 1.52 8.13 -18.06
C ARG A 36 2.70 7.32 -17.57
N ALA A 37 2.87 7.17 -16.25
CA ALA A 37 3.94 6.36 -15.68
C ALA A 37 3.85 4.89 -16.14
N VAL A 38 2.64 4.33 -16.21
CA VAL A 38 2.44 2.98 -16.76
C VAL A 38 2.73 2.97 -18.26
N ALA A 39 2.17 3.89 -19.04
CA ALA A 39 2.34 3.94 -20.50
C ALA A 39 3.81 4.08 -20.93
N SER A 40 4.63 4.76 -20.13
CA SER A 40 6.07 4.95 -20.41
C SER A 40 6.91 3.69 -20.19
N GLN A 41 6.43 2.71 -19.40
CA GLN A 41 7.19 1.53 -19.01
C GLN A 41 6.57 0.21 -19.46
N ALA A 42 5.25 0.21 -19.78
CA ALA A 42 4.54 -0.96 -20.23
C ALA A 42 4.77 -1.23 -21.73
N HIS A 43 4.87 -2.50 -22.09
CA HIS A 43 4.89 -2.98 -23.47
C HIS A 43 3.59 -3.74 -23.76
N GLY A 44 2.57 -3.02 -24.21
CA GLY A 44 1.23 -3.60 -24.42
C GLY A 44 0.60 -4.08 -23.12
N SER A 45 0.10 -5.31 -23.09
CA SER A 45 -0.51 -5.95 -21.92
C SER A 45 0.45 -6.84 -21.12
N GLU A 46 1.77 -6.78 -21.40
CA GLU A 46 2.73 -7.58 -20.66
C GLU A 46 2.79 -7.17 -19.18
N PRO A 47 2.93 -8.13 -18.24
CA PRO A 47 3.12 -7.84 -16.84
C PRO A 47 4.31 -6.90 -16.61
N VAL A 48 4.11 -5.82 -15.87
CA VAL A 48 5.11 -4.76 -15.68
C VAL A 48 5.17 -4.28 -14.24
N PHE A 49 6.37 -4.08 -13.72
CA PHE A 49 6.64 -3.36 -12.48
C PHE A 49 7.02 -1.92 -12.79
N ILE A 50 6.27 -0.97 -12.24
CA ILE A 50 6.50 0.46 -12.45
C ILE A 50 7.54 0.94 -11.45
N ARG A 51 8.52 1.67 -11.93
CA ARG A 51 9.58 2.25 -11.09
C ARG A 51 9.00 3.14 -10.00
N SER A 52 9.49 2.98 -8.77
CA SER A 52 9.03 3.76 -7.62
C SER A 52 9.43 5.22 -7.70
N TYR A 53 10.69 5.50 -8.06
CA TYR A 53 11.22 6.84 -8.28
C TYR A 53 11.61 7.04 -9.73
N GLU A 54 11.18 8.13 -10.37
CA GLU A 54 11.70 8.46 -11.71
C GLU A 54 13.18 8.87 -11.63
N PRO A 55 14.00 8.44 -12.60
CA PRO A 55 15.33 8.96 -12.73
C PRO A 55 15.27 10.43 -13.14
N GLY A 56 16.14 11.24 -12.62
CA GLY A 56 16.20 12.65 -12.96
C GLY A 56 17.59 13.20 -12.74
N GLN A 57 17.87 14.34 -13.36
CA GLN A 57 19.02 15.16 -13.04
C GLN A 57 18.59 16.17 -11.98
N GLY A 58 19.32 16.28 -10.88
CA GLY A 58 19.04 17.18 -9.77
C GLY A 58 20.08 16.99 -8.68
N GLU A 59 20.08 17.88 -7.71
CA GLU A 59 21.04 17.86 -6.59
C GLU A 59 20.82 16.65 -5.69
N ASP A 60 19.61 16.11 -5.64
CA ASP A 60 19.26 14.95 -4.82
C ASP A 60 19.49 13.66 -5.61
N HIS A 61 20.64 13.05 -5.41
CA HIS A 61 20.98 11.78 -6.04
C HIS A 61 20.32 10.61 -5.31
N LEU A 62 19.47 9.87 -6.03
CA LEU A 62 18.96 8.60 -5.51
C LEU A 62 20.12 7.64 -5.24
N PRO A 63 20.12 6.92 -4.11
CA PRO A 63 21.00 5.77 -3.90
C PRO A 63 20.92 4.81 -5.09
N ARG A 64 22.07 4.21 -5.46
CA ARG A 64 22.15 3.31 -6.62
C ARG A 64 21.13 2.17 -6.57
N GLY A 65 20.87 1.68 -5.36
CA GLY A 65 19.87 0.64 -5.13
C GLY A 65 18.44 1.04 -5.52
N LEU A 66 18.11 2.34 -5.53
CA LEU A 66 16.76 2.82 -5.87
C LEU A 66 16.54 3.09 -7.36
N ALA A 67 17.61 3.19 -8.15
CA ALA A 67 17.51 3.59 -9.55
C ALA A 67 16.72 2.62 -10.44
N THR A 68 16.69 1.33 -10.09
CA THR A 68 15.98 0.28 -10.85
C THR A 68 14.82 -0.33 -10.07
N THR A 69 14.47 0.24 -8.93
CA THR A 69 13.55 -0.34 -7.95
C THR A 69 12.10 -0.04 -8.29
N ALA A 70 11.27 -1.07 -8.23
CA ALA A 70 9.83 -1.03 -8.18
C ALA A 70 9.40 -1.70 -6.86
N PHE A 71 9.17 -0.89 -5.82
CA PHE A 71 8.65 -1.43 -4.56
C PHE A 71 7.27 -2.03 -4.76
N VAL A 72 7.03 -3.17 -4.12
CA VAL A 72 5.74 -3.86 -4.19
C VAL A 72 4.63 -3.01 -3.62
N TYR A 73 4.89 -2.28 -2.53
CA TYR A 73 3.97 -1.31 -1.95
C TYR A 73 3.51 -0.25 -2.96
N ASP A 74 4.45 0.44 -3.60
CA ASP A 74 4.13 1.49 -4.58
C ASP A 74 3.34 0.96 -5.77
N ASN A 75 3.70 -0.24 -6.26
CA ASN A 75 3.02 -0.89 -7.37
C ASN A 75 1.61 -1.35 -6.97
N ALA A 76 1.44 -1.86 -5.75
CA ALA A 76 0.12 -2.21 -5.22
C ALA A 76 -0.78 -0.97 -5.12
N LEU A 77 -0.28 0.12 -4.55
CA LEU A 77 -0.99 1.40 -4.48
C LEU A 77 -1.35 1.93 -5.87
N ALA A 78 -0.40 1.90 -6.82
CA ALA A 78 -0.66 2.37 -8.18
C ALA A 78 -1.76 1.56 -8.87
N ALA A 79 -1.77 0.22 -8.71
CA ALA A 79 -2.82 -0.63 -9.25
C ALA A 79 -4.19 -0.30 -8.64
N ILE A 80 -4.26 -0.14 -7.30
CA ILE A 80 -5.51 0.23 -6.60
C ILE A 80 -5.99 1.61 -7.06
N ALA A 81 -5.08 2.60 -7.10
CA ALA A 81 -5.42 3.96 -7.51
C ALA A 81 -5.89 4.02 -8.97
N LEU A 82 -5.27 3.27 -9.88
CA LEU A 82 -5.70 3.19 -11.28
C LEU A 82 -7.10 2.57 -11.40
N VAL A 83 -7.43 1.55 -10.59
CA VAL A 83 -8.82 1.03 -10.52
C VAL A 83 -9.76 2.11 -10.01
N ALA A 84 -9.40 2.83 -8.95
CA ALA A 84 -10.20 3.93 -8.41
C ALA A 84 -10.40 5.07 -9.43
N CYS A 85 -9.41 5.31 -10.29
CA CYS A 85 -9.44 6.25 -11.41
C CYS A 85 -10.27 5.75 -12.61
N GLY A 86 -10.76 4.49 -12.62
CA GLY A 86 -11.44 3.88 -13.76
C GLY A 86 -10.49 3.45 -14.90
N ASN A 87 -9.19 3.44 -14.67
CA ASN A 87 -8.19 3.05 -15.68
C ASN A 87 -7.72 1.59 -15.48
N LEU A 88 -8.67 0.68 -15.59
CA LEU A 88 -8.42 -0.76 -15.45
C LEU A 88 -7.37 -1.31 -16.44
N PRO A 89 -7.30 -0.86 -17.73
CA PRO A 89 -6.26 -1.30 -18.65
C PRO A 89 -4.83 -0.99 -18.18
N ALA A 90 -4.62 0.09 -17.45
CA ALA A 90 -3.31 0.42 -16.87
C ALA A 90 -3.04 -0.32 -15.54
N ALA A 91 -4.08 -0.65 -14.79
CA ALA A 91 -3.95 -1.38 -13.52
C ALA A 91 -3.60 -2.86 -13.71
N GLN A 92 -4.19 -3.53 -14.71
CA GLN A 92 -4.06 -4.97 -14.93
C GLN A 92 -2.61 -5.44 -15.17
N PRO A 93 -1.78 -4.79 -16.00
CA PRO A 93 -0.39 -5.22 -16.18
C PRO A 93 0.44 -5.21 -14.88
N ILE A 94 0.15 -4.26 -13.96
CA ILE A 94 0.80 -4.21 -12.64
C ILE A 94 0.30 -5.39 -11.78
N GLY A 95 -1.01 -5.62 -11.74
CA GLY A 95 -1.60 -6.76 -11.02
C GLY A 95 -1.12 -8.11 -11.54
N ASP A 96 -0.97 -8.25 -12.85
CA ASP A 96 -0.42 -9.46 -13.47
C ASP A 96 1.06 -9.67 -13.12
N ALA A 97 1.84 -8.59 -12.92
CA ALA A 97 3.21 -8.67 -12.43
C ALA A 97 3.27 -9.09 -10.96
N LEU A 98 2.42 -8.54 -10.10
CA LEU A 98 2.28 -8.98 -8.70
C LEU A 98 1.84 -10.44 -8.62
N SER A 99 0.82 -10.84 -9.36
CA SER A 99 0.34 -12.22 -9.46
C SER A 99 1.44 -13.19 -9.92
N LYS A 100 2.26 -12.76 -10.88
CA LYS A 100 3.42 -13.53 -11.32
C LYS A 100 4.47 -13.67 -10.22
N ALA A 101 4.74 -12.61 -9.45
CA ALA A 101 5.68 -12.65 -8.34
C ALA A 101 5.26 -13.63 -7.23
N VAL A 102 3.96 -13.69 -6.92
CA VAL A 102 3.40 -14.69 -5.98
C VAL A 102 3.66 -16.13 -6.43
N ARG A 103 3.66 -16.38 -7.74
CA ARG A 103 3.72 -17.73 -8.33
C ARG A 103 5.12 -18.17 -8.73
N ALA A 104 6.03 -17.22 -8.90
CA ALA A 104 7.36 -17.49 -9.43
C ALA A 104 8.39 -16.57 -8.76
N ASP A 105 9.10 -17.11 -7.80
CA ASP A 105 10.32 -16.50 -7.24
C ASP A 105 11.55 -17.31 -7.67
N ARG A 106 12.73 -16.68 -7.70
CA ARG A 106 13.97 -17.35 -8.09
C ARG A 106 14.44 -18.37 -7.04
N THR A 107 14.00 -18.24 -5.78
CA THR A 107 14.48 -19.02 -4.64
C THR A 107 13.33 -19.59 -3.80
N PHE A 108 12.31 -18.78 -3.51
CA PHE A 108 11.22 -19.15 -2.62
C PHE A 108 10.00 -19.62 -3.41
N HIS A 109 9.40 -20.74 -2.98
CA HIS A 109 8.23 -21.34 -3.63
C HIS A 109 7.04 -21.42 -2.67
N ASP A 110 7.01 -20.54 -1.67
CA ASP A 110 6.02 -20.50 -0.59
C ASP A 110 4.90 -19.48 -0.79
N GLY A 111 4.91 -18.74 -1.90
CA GLY A 111 3.86 -17.76 -2.24
C GLY A 111 4.10 -16.35 -1.72
N ARG A 112 5.28 -16.06 -1.16
CA ARG A 112 5.66 -14.69 -0.77
C ARG A 112 5.93 -13.80 -1.98
N VAL A 113 5.90 -12.49 -1.76
CA VAL A 113 6.52 -11.50 -2.64
C VAL A 113 7.68 -10.82 -1.93
N ARG A 114 8.67 -10.35 -2.68
CA ARG A 114 9.81 -9.56 -2.18
C ARG A 114 9.36 -8.13 -1.89
N ASN A 115 10.18 -7.36 -1.20
CA ASN A 115 9.90 -5.95 -0.98
C ASN A 115 9.95 -5.14 -2.27
N ALA A 116 10.78 -5.54 -3.23
CA ALA A 116 10.88 -4.89 -4.53
C ALA A 116 11.28 -5.85 -5.65
N TYR A 117 10.95 -5.43 -6.86
CA TYR A 117 11.37 -6.07 -8.11
C TYR A 117 12.02 -5.03 -9.03
N ARG A 118 12.74 -5.51 -10.06
CA ARG A 118 13.31 -4.61 -11.08
C ARG A 118 12.19 -4.00 -11.91
N ALA A 119 12.21 -2.68 -12.03
CA ALA A 119 11.27 -1.94 -12.86
C ALA A 119 11.35 -2.36 -14.34
N GLY A 120 10.21 -2.33 -15.01
CA GLY A 120 10.02 -2.75 -16.39
C GLY A 120 9.26 -4.05 -16.56
N PRO A 121 9.20 -4.62 -17.78
CA PRO A 121 8.52 -5.88 -18.05
C PRO A 121 9.02 -7.02 -17.18
N ALA A 122 8.10 -7.80 -16.62
CA ALA A 122 8.44 -8.90 -15.71
C ALA A 122 9.09 -10.11 -16.42
N GLY A 123 9.16 -10.10 -17.77
CA GLY A 123 9.84 -11.13 -18.58
C GLY A 123 9.20 -12.52 -18.51
N LYS A 124 9.90 -13.55 -19.01
CA LYS A 124 9.37 -14.93 -19.08
C LYS A 124 9.63 -15.78 -17.84
N GLY A 125 10.71 -15.56 -17.10
CA GLY A 125 11.08 -16.30 -15.89
C GLY A 125 10.56 -15.66 -14.61
N PRO A 126 11.06 -16.03 -13.42
CA PRO A 126 10.81 -15.30 -12.19
C PRO A 126 11.15 -13.81 -12.35
N PRO A 127 10.38 -12.90 -11.73
CA PRO A 127 10.70 -11.48 -11.76
C PRO A 127 12.12 -11.23 -11.22
N LYS A 128 12.85 -10.34 -11.91
CA LYS A 128 14.23 -10.02 -11.51
C LYS A 128 14.20 -9.06 -10.31
N LEU A 129 15.20 -9.22 -9.43
CA LEU A 129 15.39 -8.30 -8.31
C LEU A 129 16.08 -7.01 -8.78
N PRO A 130 15.81 -5.89 -8.09
CA PRO A 130 16.48 -4.62 -8.41
C PRO A 130 17.95 -4.66 -8.00
N GLY A 131 18.70 -3.62 -8.35
CA GLY A 131 20.12 -3.56 -8.02
C GLY A 131 20.88 -2.71 -9.02
N TRP A 132 22.21 -2.83 -8.98
CA TRP A 132 23.12 -2.07 -9.84
C TRP A 132 24.33 -2.90 -10.25
N TRP A 133 24.96 -2.48 -11.34
CA TRP A 133 26.23 -3.07 -11.73
C TRP A 133 27.38 -2.51 -10.87
N ASP A 134 28.03 -3.37 -10.09
CA ASP A 134 29.26 -3.05 -9.36
C ASP A 134 30.47 -3.32 -10.25
N GLY A 135 31.03 -2.25 -10.83
CA GLY A 135 32.19 -2.35 -11.74
C GLY A 135 33.46 -2.82 -11.05
N GLY A 136 33.62 -2.59 -9.75
CA GLY A 136 34.76 -3.06 -8.96
C GLY A 136 34.72 -4.55 -8.72
N LYS A 137 33.57 -5.07 -8.38
CA LYS A 137 33.32 -6.50 -8.13
C LYS A 137 32.94 -7.28 -9.40
N LYS A 138 32.65 -6.57 -10.51
CA LYS A 138 32.21 -7.16 -11.80
C LYS A 138 30.98 -8.08 -11.65
N LEU A 139 30.00 -7.66 -10.83
CA LEU A 139 28.77 -8.39 -10.60
C LEU A 139 27.59 -7.45 -10.50
N TRP A 140 26.38 -8.01 -10.61
CA TRP A 140 25.15 -7.34 -10.27
C TRP A 140 24.99 -7.37 -8.74
N ALA A 141 25.02 -6.20 -8.10
CA ALA A 141 24.80 -6.05 -6.68
C ALA A 141 23.31 -5.82 -6.41
N GLU A 142 22.81 -6.39 -5.34
CA GLU A 142 21.44 -6.28 -4.85
C GLU A 142 21.42 -5.63 -3.47
N ASP A 143 20.24 -5.31 -2.96
CA ASP A 143 20.06 -4.65 -1.67
C ASP A 143 19.28 -5.59 -0.72
N PRO A 144 19.78 -5.84 0.51
CA PRO A 144 19.18 -6.82 1.41
C PRO A 144 17.78 -6.43 1.91
N ALA A 145 17.48 -5.13 1.99
CA ALA A 145 16.14 -4.68 2.36
C ALA A 145 15.14 -4.91 1.21
N GLN A 146 15.60 -4.72 -0.04
CA GLN A 146 14.76 -4.92 -1.23
C GLN A 146 14.54 -6.41 -1.53
N ASP A 147 15.55 -7.24 -1.30
CA ASP A 147 15.46 -8.70 -1.45
C ASP A 147 14.62 -9.36 -0.35
N GLY A 148 14.45 -8.68 0.77
CA GLY A 148 13.63 -9.09 1.89
C GLY A 148 12.15 -9.23 1.54
N THR A 149 11.36 -9.61 2.54
CA THR A 149 9.90 -9.74 2.46
C THR A 149 9.28 -9.16 3.72
N SER A 150 8.74 -7.94 3.68
CA SER A 150 8.04 -7.37 4.82
C SER A 150 6.55 -7.72 4.79
N THR A 151 5.98 -7.94 5.96
CA THR A 151 4.56 -8.25 6.14
C THR A 151 3.66 -7.20 5.48
N GLY A 152 3.99 -5.90 5.60
CA GLY A 152 3.25 -4.81 4.99
C GLY A 152 3.24 -4.91 3.46
N ASN A 153 4.40 -5.11 2.81
CA ASN A 153 4.46 -5.25 1.35
C ASN A 153 3.64 -6.45 0.84
N VAL A 154 3.65 -7.57 1.57
CA VAL A 154 2.85 -8.76 1.24
C VAL A 154 1.35 -8.44 1.36
N ALA A 155 0.95 -7.74 2.42
CA ALA A 155 -0.44 -7.33 2.62
C ALA A 155 -0.91 -6.34 1.55
N TRP A 156 -0.08 -5.34 1.18
CA TRP A 156 -0.42 -4.40 0.11
C TRP A 156 -0.55 -5.09 -1.26
N ALA A 157 0.30 -6.06 -1.57
CA ALA A 157 0.13 -6.88 -2.79
C ALA A 157 -1.22 -7.61 -2.77
N ALA A 158 -1.63 -8.15 -1.62
CA ALA A 158 -2.93 -8.80 -1.48
C ALA A 158 -4.10 -7.81 -1.65
N LEU A 159 -4.03 -6.59 -1.07
CA LEU A 159 -5.04 -5.53 -1.26
C LEU A 159 -5.20 -5.15 -2.73
N ALA A 160 -4.09 -5.03 -3.46
CA ALA A 160 -4.13 -4.74 -4.90
C ALA A 160 -4.80 -5.86 -5.70
N LEU A 161 -4.47 -7.12 -5.40
CA LEU A 161 -5.07 -8.28 -6.06
C LEU A 161 -6.56 -8.44 -5.72
N LEU A 162 -6.97 -8.16 -4.48
CA LEU A 162 -8.37 -8.12 -4.08
C LEU A 162 -9.14 -7.01 -4.81
N THR A 163 -8.56 -5.81 -4.93
CA THR A 163 -9.13 -4.70 -5.68
C THR A 163 -9.32 -5.08 -7.15
N LEU A 164 -8.31 -5.71 -7.77
CA LEU A 164 -8.39 -6.18 -9.16
C LEU A 164 -9.36 -7.34 -9.32
N HIS A 165 -9.45 -8.26 -8.35
CA HIS A 165 -10.48 -9.30 -8.35
C HIS A 165 -11.88 -8.69 -8.34
N GLN A 166 -12.14 -7.72 -7.45
CA GLN A 166 -13.42 -7.02 -7.37
C GLN A 166 -13.75 -6.30 -8.68
N ALA A 167 -12.77 -5.68 -9.34
CA ALA A 167 -12.97 -4.93 -10.56
C ALA A 167 -13.14 -5.80 -11.82
N THR A 168 -12.56 -7.02 -11.84
CA THR A 168 -12.46 -7.86 -13.05
C THR A 168 -13.19 -9.19 -12.97
N GLY A 169 -13.52 -9.67 -11.76
CA GLY A 169 -14.03 -11.03 -11.52
C GLY A 169 -12.98 -12.14 -11.72
N ARG A 170 -11.70 -11.83 -12.00
CA ARG A 170 -10.67 -12.84 -12.25
C ARG A 170 -10.35 -13.61 -10.97
N ALA A 171 -10.71 -14.89 -10.92
CA ALA A 171 -10.49 -15.77 -9.77
C ALA A 171 -8.99 -15.95 -9.42
N GLY A 172 -8.10 -15.82 -10.41
CA GLY A 172 -6.66 -15.93 -10.19
C GLY A 172 -6.11 -14.87 -9.23
N TYR A 173 -6.64 -13.64 -9.25
CA TYR A 173 -6.25 -12.59 -8.32
C TYR A 173 -6.69 -12.91 -6.87
N LEU A 174 -7.91 -13.45 -6.69
CA LEU A 174 -8.37 -13.90 -5.38
C LEU A 174 -7.47 -15.00 -4.82
N ALA A 175 -7.19 -16.03 -5.63
CA ALA A 175 -6.34 -17.15 -5.22
C ALA A 175 -4.92 -16.72 -4.85
N ASP A 176 -4.36 -15.71 -5.52
CA ASP A 176 -3.04 -15.18 -5.18
C ASP A 176 -3.08 -14.31 -3.91
N ALA A 177 -4.15 -13.54 -3.69
CA ALA A 177 -4.36 -12.80 -2.44
C ALA A 177 -4.49 -13.76 -1.24
N GLU A 178 -5.20 -14.88 -1.40
CA GLU A 178 -5.28 -15.95 -0.38
C GLU A 178 -3.89 -16.52 -0.06
N ARG A 179 -3.07 -16.82 -1.07
CA ARG A 179 -1.69 -17.32 -0.87
C ARG A 179 -0.83 -16.34 -0.09
N LEU A 180 -0.93 -15.04 -0.39
CA LEU A 180 -0.19 -14.00 0.31
C LEU A 180 -0.57 -13.93 1.80
N LEU A 181 -1.87 -13.93 2.12
CA LEU A 181 -2.29 -13.93 3.51
C LEU A 181 -1.98 -15.25 4.23
N ASP A 182 -2.11 -16.38 3.55
CA ASP A 182 -1.71 -17.69 4.10
C ASP A 182 -0.21 -17.70 4.43
N TRP A 183 0.62 -17.08 3.58
CA TRP A 183 2.05 -16.92 3.87
C TRP A 183 2.29 -16.04 5.12
N ILE A 184 1.59 -14.90 5.25
CA ILE A 184 1.67 -14.04 6.44
C ILE A 184 1.31 -14.83 7.69
N ILE A 185 0.19 -15.55 7.67
CA ILE A 185 -0.29 -16.37 8.81
C ILE A 185 0.75 -17.41 9.20
N ALA A 186 1.31 -18.12 8.24
CA ALA A 186 2.25 -19.21 8.49
C ALA A 186 3.63 -18.75 8.97
N ASN A 187 4.11 -17.58 8.50
CA ASN A 187 5.52 -17.20 8.65
C ASN A 187 5.75 -16.03 9.60
N THR A 188 4.74 -15.19 9.85
CA THR A 188 4.92 -13.96 10.63
C THR A 188 4.05 -13.87 11.89
N SER A 189 3.14 -14.82 12.13
CA SER A 189 2.35 -14.86 13.38
C SER A 189 3.25 -14.83 14.62
N THR A 190 2.82 -14.07 15.62
CA THR A 190 3.42 -14.10 16.96
C THR A 190 2.75 -15.20 17.82
N ASP A 191 3.30 -15.48 18.98
CA ASP A 191 2.65 -16.36 19.97
C ASP A 191 1.53 -15.63 20.74
N SER A 192 1.51 -14.29 20.65
CA SER A 192 0.49 -13.41 21.22
C SER A 192 -0.31 -12.73 20.10
N ASP A 193 -0.55 -11.42 20.22
CA ASP A 193 -1.28 -10.63 19.23
C ASP A 193 -0.37 -10.08 18.13
N GLY A 194 -0.90 -9.97 16.92
CA GLY A 194 -0.26 -9.37 15.76
C GLY A 194 0.70 -10.28 14.98
N PHE A 195 1.29 -9.68 13.95
CA PHE A 195 2.18 -10.30 12.97
C PHE A 195 3.50 -9.54 12.93
N ARG A 196 4.61 -10.28 12.88
CA ARG A 196 5.99 -9.75 12.87
C ARG A 196 6.30 -9.02 11.56
N GLY A 197 7.41 -8.27 11.55
CA GLY A 197 7.87 -7.46 10.43
C GLY A 197 8.14 -8.20 9.13
N GLY A 198 8.43 -9.50 9.19
CA GLY A 198 8.75 -10.32 8.02
C GLY A 198 10.19 -10.80 8.02
N PHE A 199 10.89 -10.63 6.90
CA PHE A 199 12.25 -11.11 6.70
C PHE A 199 13.13 -10.07 6.00
N HIS A 200 14.39 -9.95 6.44
CA HIS A 200 15.41 -9.07 5.85
C HIS A 200 16.63 -9.88 5.45
N GLY A 201 17.31 -9.46 4.41
CA GLY A 201 18.55 -10.08 3.96
C GLY A 201 18.46 -10.68 2.56
N TYR A 202 19.60 -11.16 2.09
CA TYR A 202 19.71 -11.84 0.79
C TYR A 202 19.16 -13.25 0.85
N ASP A 203 18.57 -13.72 -0.25
CA ASP A 203 18.21 -15.12 -0.38
C ASP A 203 19.45 -16.03 -0.48
N PRO A 204 19.38 -17.31 -0.06
CA PRO A 204 18.25 -17.93 0.63
C PRO A 204 18.19 -17.66 2.14
N GLU A 205 19.22 -17.09 2.75
CA GLU A 205 19.42 -16.99 4.20
C GLU A 205 18.97 -15.64 4.73
N GLN A 206 17.64 -15.46 4.81
CA GLN A 206 17.04 -14.24 5.34
C GLN A 206 16.81 -14.34 6.85
N THR A 207 17.02 -13.22 7.55
CA THR A 207 16.76 -13.08 8.99
C THR A 207 15.32 -12.66 9.23
N ARG A 208 14.64 -13.35 10.16
CA ARG A 208 13.30 -12.96 10.60
C ARG A 208 13.35 -11.67 11.41
N LEU A 209 12.49 -10.71 11.06
CA LEU A 209 12.29 -9.48 11.81
C LEU A 209 11.34 -9.76 12.98
N ALA A 210 11.83 -9.59 14.21
CA ALA A 210 11.07 -9.95 15.40
C ALA A 210 10.10 -8.85 15.88
N TRP A 211 10.31 -7.59 15.49
CA TRP A 211 9.42 -6.48 15.82
C TRP A 211 8.05 -6.62 15.15
N VAL A 212 7.05 -5.95 15.71
CA VAL A 212 5.66 -5.99 15.25
C VAL A 212 5.20 -4.56 15.01
N SER A 213 4.86 -4.21 13.76
CA SER A 213 4.40 -2.87 13.38
C SER A 213 2.88 -2.77 13.48
N ALA A 214 2.38 -1.69 14.06
CA ALA A 214 0.96 -1.35 14.02
C ALA A 214 0.49 -1.06 12.59
N GLU A 215 1.32 -0.40 11.77
CA GLU A 215 1.09 -0.17 10.34
C GLU A 215 0.84 -1.50 9.60
N HIS A 216 1.81 -2.44 9.63
CA HIS A 216 1.66 -3.73 8.98
C HIS A 216 0.45 -4.53 9.48
N ASN A 217 0.09 -4.37 10.74
CA ASN A 217 -1.07 -5.06 11.29
C ASN A 217 -2.40 -4.41 10.88
N ALA A 218 -2.43 -3.11 10.59
CA ALA A 218 -3.59 -2.49 9.93
C ALA A 218 -3.80 -3.06 8.52
N ASP A 219 -2.71 -3.26 7.77
CA ASP A 219 -2.74 -3.89 6.45
C ASP A 219 -3.25 -5.33 6.51
N VAL A 220 -2.69 -6.13 7.42
CA VAL A 220 -3.10 -7.53 7.61
C VAL A 220 -4.56 -7.62 8.02
N TYR A 221 -5.02 -6.74 8.94
CA TYR A 221 -6.43 -6.68 9.31
C TYR A 221 -7.31 -6.46 8.08
N ALA A 222 -6.97 -5.47 7.24
CA ALA A 222 -7.76 -5.13 6.07
C ALA A 222 -7.86 -6.32 5.08
N VAL A 223 -6.74 -6.96 4.76
CA VAL A 223 -6.71 -8.14 3.88
C VAL A 223 -7.51 -9.29 4.48
N ALA A 224 -7.28 -9.61 5.76
CA ALA A 224 -7.90 -10.73 6.44
C ALA A 224 -9.43 -10.55 6.55
N HIS A 225 -9.86 -9.34 6.93
CA HIS A 225 -11.28 -9.01 7.00
C HIS A 225 -11.94 -9.10 5.60
N TRP A 226 -11.28 -8.62 4.55
CA TRP A 226 -11.79 -8.69 3.19
C TRP A 226 -11.90 -10.14 2.69
N LEU A 227 -10.85 -10.94 2.86
CA LEU A 227 -10.86 -12.36 2.50
C LEU A 227 -11.91 -13.15 3.29
N PHE A 228 -12.08 -12.89 4.59
CA PHE A 228 -13.14 -13.51 5.38
C PHE A 228 -14.53 -13.20 4.79
N ARG A 229 -14.79 -11.96 4.43
CA ARG A 229 -16.07 -11.57 3.81
C ARG A 229 -16.32 -12.26 2.47
N LEU A 230 -15.29 -12.54 1.69
CA LEU A 230 -15.40 -13.19 0.38
C LEU A 230 -15.53 -14.72 0.48
N THR A 231 -14.81 -15.34 1.43
CA THR A 231 -14.64 -16.80 1.47
C THR A 231 -15.34 -17.48 2.64
N GLY A 232 -15.61 -16.75 3.73
CA GLY A 232 -16.12 -17.30 4.98
C GLY A 232 -15.11 -18.16 5.76
N ALA A 233 -13.83 -18.22 5.33
CA ALA A 233 -12.82 -19.09 5.94
C ALA A 233 -12.40 -18.58 7.34
N ALA A 234 -12.60 -19.41 8.37
CA ALA A 234 -12.36 -19.04 9.78
C ALA A 234 -10.93 -18.55 10.03
N LYS A 235 -9.90 -19.13 9.37
CA LYS A 235 -8.50 -18.70 9.49
C LYS A 235 -8.29 -17.21 9.23
N TYR A 236 -9.10 -16.61 8.33
CA TYR A 236 -9.00 -15.18 8.03
C TYR A 236 -9.72 -14.32 9.08
N ALA A 237 -10.82 -14.81 9.68
CA ALA A 237 -11.42 -14.16 10.84
C ALA A 237 -10.46 -14.13 12.03
N ASP A 238 -9.77 -15.25 12.26
CA ASP A 238 -8.78 -15.37 13.34
C ASP A 238 -7.59 -14.42 13.09
N ALA A 239 -7.10 -14.33 11.86
CA ALA A 239 -6.03 -13.40 11.48
C ALA A 239 -6.44 -11.94 11.67
N ALA A 240 -7.66 -11.56 11.25
CA ALA A 240 -8.20 -10.23 11.47
C ALA A 240 -8.31 -9.91 12.97
N THR A 241 -8.81 -10.86 13.77
CA THR A 241 -8.92 -10.71 15.23
C THR A 241 -7.55 -10.51 15.88
N LYS A 242 -6.55 -11.29 15.46
CA LYS A 242 -5.19 -11.20 15.97
C LYS A 242 -4.53 -9.85 15.67
N ALA A 243 -4.66 -9.37 14.44
CA ALA A 243 -4.17 -8.05 14.04
C ALA A 243 -4.90 -6.92 14.79
N ARG A 244 -6.24 -7.03 14.91
CA ARG A 244 -7.06 -6.05 15.63
C ARG A 244 -6.65 -5.89 17.08
N ARG A 245 -6.37 -6.98 17.81
CA ARG A 245 -5.95 -6.93 19.22
C ARG A 245 -4.64 -6.17 19.39
N LEU A 246 -3.68 -6.30 18.44
CA LEU A 246 -2.48 -5.48 18.47
C LEU A 246 -2.80 -4.00 18.30
N LEU A 247 -3.69 -3.64 17.37
CA LEU A 247 -4.08 -2.25 17.15
C LEU A 247 -4.78 -1.67 18.38
N ASP A 248 -5.69 -2.43 19.01
CA ASP A 248 -6.34 -2.04 20.26
C ASP A 248 -5.31 -1.78 21.37
N ALA A 249 -4.28 -2.65 21.51
CA ALA A 249 -3.21 -2.50 22.49
C ALA A 249 -2.24 -1.35 22.18
N SER A 250 -2.08 -0.99 20.90
CA SER A 250 -1.20 0.10 20.47
C SER A 250 -1.82 1.49 20.71
N PHE A 251 -3.13 1.60 20.88
CA PHE A 251 -3.81 2.87 21.09
C PHE A 251 -3.66 3.38 22.52
N GLN A 252 -3.12 4.60 22.68
CA GLN A 252 -2.82 5.23 23.98
C GLN A 252 -3.84 6.33 24.39
N GLY A 253 -5.06 6.27 23.82
CA GLY A 253 -6.15 7.21 24.15
C GLY A 253 -6.27 8.38 23.18
N ASP A 254 -5.19 8.84 22.57
CA ASP A 254 -5.17 9.90 21.56
C ASP A 254 -4.25 9.63 20.38
N HIS A 255 -3.34 8.66 20.47
CA HIS A 255 -2.41 8.27 19.41
C HIS A 255 -2.11 6.76 19.44
N PHE A 256 -1.45 6.28 18.39
CA PHE A 256 -0.96 4.91 18.30
C PHE A 256 0.56 4.86 18.45
N LEU A 257 1.05 3.87 19.20
CA LEU A 257 2.46 3.47 19.20
C LEU A 257 2.81 2.77 17.89
N LEU A 258 4.09 2.79 17.51
CA LEU A 258 4.57 2.09 16.31
C LEU A 258 4.31 0.57 16.34
N GLY A 259 4.12 0.01 17.53
CA GLY A 259 3.86 -1.41 17.75
C GLY A 259 4.70 -1.99 18.88
N LEU A 260 5.31 -3.16 18.67
CA LEU A 260 6.16 -3.83 19.64
C LEU A 260 7.60 -3.98 19.13
N ASN A 261 8.56 -3.74 20.01
CA ASN A 261 9.97 -4.00 19.76
C ASN A 261 10.24 -5.52 19.66
N ALA A 262 11.45 -5.88 19.25
CA ALA A 262 11.86 -7.28 19.11
C ALA A 262 11.79 -8.10 20.45
N ASP A 263 11.86 -7.42 21.59
CA ASP A 263 11.71 -8.02 22.93
C ASP A 263 10.24 -8.13 23.38
N GLY A 264 9.28 -7.77 22.53
CA GLY A 264 7.84 -7.82 22.78
C GLY A 264 7.30 -6.67 23.63
N LYS A 265 8.14 -5.68 23.99
CA LYS A 265 7.67 -4.50 24.71
C LYS A 265 7.11 -3.47 23.71
N PRO A 266 6.18 -2.60 24.16
CA PRO A 266 5.73 -1.48 23.34
C PRO A 266 6.90 -0.64 22.82
N ALA A 267 6.78 -0.16 21.59
CA ALA A 267 7.72 0.78 21.01
C ALA A 267 7.76 2.09 21.84
N ASP A 268 8.89 2.79 21.78
CA ASP A 268 9.02 4.09 22.47
C ASP A 268 7.98 5.07 21.91
N GLY A 269 7.18 5.65 22.79
CA GLY A 269 6.16 6.64 22.43
C GLY A 269 6.72 7.97 21.88
N ALA A 270 8.03 8.19 21.99
CA ALA A 270 8.70 9.32 21.36
C ALA A 270 8.92 9.11 19.86
N MET A 271 8.94 7.85 19.38
CA MET A 271 8.99 7.53 17.95
C MET A 271 7.58 7.54 17.38
N LEU A 272 7.35 8.44 16.45
CA LEU A 272 6.06 8.61 15.78
C LEU A 272 6.22 8.29 14.29
N ALA A 273 5.14 7.80 13.68
CA ALA A 273 4.99 7.73 12.23
C ALA A 273 3.56 8.12 11.86
N LEU A 274 3.41 8.93 10.84
CA LEU A 274 2.11 9.49 10.43
C LEU A 274 1.12 8.41 10.00
N ASP A 275 1.56 7.45 9.19
CA ASP A 275 0.75 6.34 8.70
C ASP A 275 0.15 5.51 9.86
N VAL A 276 0.91 5.28 10.92
CA VAL A 276 0.43 4.61 12.14
C VAL A 276 -0.69 5.41 12.83
N GLN A 277 -0.69 6.75 12.71
CA GLN A 277 -1.78 7.56 13.27
C GLN A 277 -3.05 7.53 12.40
N LEU A 278 -2.95 7.14 11.15
CA LEU A 278 -4.05 7.20 10.18
C LEU A 278 -4.62 5.82 9.82
N TRP A 279 -3.77 4.85 9.48
CA TRP A 279 -4.19 3.59 8.87
C TRP A 279 -5.04 2.70 9.79
N PRO A 280 -4.80 2.57 11.10
CA PRO A 280 -5.62 1.70 11.96
C PRO A 280 -7.11 1.97 11.85
N TRP A 281 -7.54 3.23 11.95
CA TRP A 281 -8.96 3.58 11.88
C TRP A 281 -9.49 3.78 10.45
N MET A 282 -8.60 3.88 9.44
CA MET A 282 -9.00 3.81 8.03
C MET A 282 -9.25 2.36 7.61
N ALA A 283 -8.51 1.39 8.16
CA ALA A 283 -8.62 -0.02 7.85
C ALA A 283 -9.77 -0.71 8.62
N VAL A 284 -9.97 -0.33 9.87
CA VAL A 284 -10.95 -0.93 10.77
C VAL A 284 -12.28 -0.17 10.69
N THR A 285 -13.26 -0.72 9.96
CA THR A 285 -14.55 -0.05 9.70
C THR A 285 -15.43 0.14 10.93
N ASP A 286 -15.26 -0.70 11.94
CA ASP A 286 -15.92 -0.63 13.26
C ASP A 286 -14.97 -0.13 14.36
N ALA A 287 -13.94 0.64 13.99
CA ALA A 287 -13.00 1.22 14.93
C ALA A 287 -13.71 2.06 16.00
N PRO A 288 -13.26 2.01 17.26
CA PRO A 288 -13.74 2.94 18.27
C PRO A 288 -13.63 4.39 17.81
N ALA A 289 -14.64 5.21 18.09
CA ALA A 289 -14.66 6.60 17.66
C ALA A 289 -13.45 7.41 18.15
N ASP A 290 -12.90 7.02 19.31
CA ASP A 290 -11.74 7.63 19.91
C ASP A 290 -10.44 7.45 19.11
N TRP A 291 -10.33 6.41 18.26
CA TRP A 291 -9.16 6.22 17.41
C TRP A 291 -8.92 7.38 16.45
N ARG A 292 -9.98 8.11 16.08
CA ARG A 292 -9.87 9.32 15.24
C ARG A 292 -9.18 10.50 15.95
N ARG A 293 -8.96 10.42 17.27
CA ARG A 293 -8.14 11.41 17.99
C ARG A 293 -6.70 11.42 17.50
N ALA A 294 -6.22 10.28 16.97
CA ALA A 294 -4.88 10.17 16.38
C ALA A 294 -4.66 11.14 15.20
N LEU A 295 -5.70 11.51 14.43
CA LEU A 295 -5.58 12.54 13.41
C LEU A 295 -5.25 13.91 14.02
N ARG A 296 -5.90 14.30 15.13
CA ARG A 296 -5.60 15.57 15.83
C ARG A 296 -4.23 15.55 16.50
N PHE A 297 -3.83 14.38 17.00
CA PHE A 297 -2.49 14.17 17.53
C PHE A 297 -1.44 14.39 16.44
N ALA A 298 -1.65 13.81 15.25
CA ALA A 298 -0.80 14.04 14.08
C ALA A 298 -0.73 15.52 13.68
N GLU A 299 -1.86 16.24 13.67
CA GLU A 299 -1.88 17.70 13.45
C GLU A 299 -0.97 18.47 14.42
N SER A 300 -0.98 18.08 15.69
CA SER A 300 -0.21 18.78 16.73
C SER A 300 1.28 18.48 16.70
N HIS A 301 1.67 17.26 16.26
CA HIS A 301 3.04 16.76 16.39
C HIS A 301 3.80 16.64 15.07
N LEU A 302 3.09 16.40 13.95
CA LEU A 302 3.71 16.08 12.66
C LEU A 302 3.42 17.11 11.57
N ALA A 303 2.57 18.13 11.82
CA ALA A 303 2.25 19.11 10.81
C ALA A 303 3.46 20.00 10.46
N VAL A 304 3.70 20.22 9.18
CA VAL A 304 4.77 21.04 8.60
C VAL A 304 4.32 21.57 7.23
N ASP A 305 4.61 22.85 6.93
CA ASP A 305 4.45 23.47 5.61
C ASP A 305 3.08 23.26 4.92
N GLY A 306 2.01 23.20 5.70
CA GLY A 306 0.64 22.99 5.20
C GLY A 306 0.27 21.54 4.92
N GLY A 307 1.14 20.59 5.22
CA GLY A 307 0.94 19.15 5.19
C GLY A 307 1.53 18.48 6.43
N PHE A 308 2.17 17.34 6.26
CA PHE A 308 2.71 16.54 7.34
C PHE A 308 4.11 16.01 6.99
N ASP A 309 4.92 15.88 8.02
CA ASP A 309 6.14 15.08 7.99
C ASP A 309 5.83 13.60 8.23
N PHE A 310 6.81 12.73 7.99
CA PHE A 310 6.73 11.32 8.34
C PHE A 310 6.70 11.13 9.86
N ASN A 311 7.57 11.84 10.58
CA ASN A 311 7.76 11.72 12.02
C ASN A 311 7.78 13.09 12.75
N GLY A 312 8.15 13.09 14.02
CA GLY A 312 8.12 14.29 14.87
C GLY A 312 9.33 15.21 14.76
N ASP A 313 10.35 14.92 13.93
CA ASP A 313 11.51 15.79 13.76
C ASP A 313 11.23 17.01 12.88
N ARG A 314 10.17 16.92 12.03
CA ARG A 314 9.67 18.00 11.17
C ARG A 314 10.72 18.53 10.22
N ASP A 315 11.55 17.64 9.68
CA ASP A 315 12.64 18.00 8.76
C ASP A 315 12.13 18.33 7.34
N GLY A 316 10.87 17.97 7.00
CA GLY A 316 10.25 18.34 5.74
C GLY A 316 8.86 17.77 5.51
N LEU A 317 8.19 18.26 4.45
CA LEU A 317 6.88 17.76 4.07
C LEU A 317 7.01 16.45 3.30
N TRP A 318 6.46 15.38 3.87
CA TRP A 318 6.30 14.09 3.23
C TRP A 318 4.99 14.08 2.41
N VAL A 319 5.10 14.11 1.08
CA VAL A 319 3.96 14.29 0.17
C VAL A 319 3.00 13.10 0.21
N GLU A 320 3.54 11.89 0.32
CA GLU A 320 2.73 10.67 0.42
C GLU A 320 1.85 10.68 1.67
N GLY A 321 2.45 10.88 2.86
CA GLY A 321 1.70 10.94 4.11
C GLY A 321 0.73 12.11 4.16
N THR A 322 1.09 13.24 3.55
CA THR A 322 0.16 14.37 3.40
C THR A 322 -1.06 13.99 2.56
N ALA A 323 -0.89 13.18 1.50
CA ALA A 323 -2.00 12.67 0.69
C ALA A 323 -2.83 11.60 1.45
N GLN A 324 -2.19 10.77 2.29
CA GLN A 324 -2.89 9.86 3.20
C GLN A 324 -3.77 10.64 4.18
N ALA A 325 -3.24 11.71 4.78
CA ALA A 325 -4.00 12.59 5.66
C ALA A 325 -5.18 13.25 4.93
N ALA A 326 -5.03 13.64 3.66
CA ALA A 326 -6.14 14.17 2.86
C ALA A 326 -7.30 13.16 2.76
N LEU A 327 -7.01 11.88 2.50
CA LEU A 327 -8.02 10.82 2.52
C LEU A 327 -8.62 10.62 3.91
N ALA A 328 -7.79 10.67 4.95
CA ALA A 328 -8.20 10.54 6.34
C ALA A 328 -9.19 11.66 6.76
N TYR A 329 -8.95 12.90 6.37
CA TYR A 329 -9.92 13.98 6.57
C TYR A 329 -11.24 13.72 5.89
N ARG A 330 -11.21 13.24 4.64
CA ARG A 330 -12.42 12.88 3.91
C ARG A 330 -13.21 11.79 4.64
N ILE A 331 -12.55 10.73 5.10
CA ILE A 331 -13.16 9.64 5.88
C ILE A 331 -13.75 10.16 7.20
N SER A 332 -13.11 11.16 7.82
CA SER A 332 -13.59 11.76 9.06
C SER A 332 -14.75 12.75 8.88
N GLY A 333 -15.17 13.01 7.62
CA GLY A 333 -16.29 13.91 7.29
C GLY A 333 -15.87 15.35 7.02
N ASP A 334 -14.58 15.61 6.75
CA ASP A 334 -14.05 16.92 6.32
C ASP A 334 -13.49 16.87 4.88
N PRO A 335 -14.36 16.77 3.86
CA PRO A 335 -13.94 16.78 2.46
C PRO A 335 -13.33 18.14 2.05
N ALA A 336 -13.65 19.23 2.72
CA ALA A 336 -13.09 20.55 2.42
C ALA A 336 -11.60 20.58 2.74
N ARG A 337 -11.18 20.05 3.89
CA ARG A 337 -9.77 19.92 4.26
C ARG A 337 -9.01 18.99 3.32
N CYS A 338 -9.63 17.87 2.93
CA CYS A 338 -9.08 16.99 1.89
C CYS A 338 -8.76 17.77 0.58
N GLN A 339 -9.73 18.52 0.07
CA GLN A 339 -9.53 19.31 -1.14
C GLN A 339 -8.46 20.38 -0.99
N GLN A 340 -8.41 21.07 0.16
CA GLN A 340 -7.37 22.06 0.46
C GLN A 340 -5.96 21.45 0.41
N ILE A 341 -5.78 20.29 1.04
CA ILE A 341 -4.49 19.58 1.04
C ILE A 341 -4.11 19.18 -0.38
N LEU A 342 -5.03 18.56 -1.12
CA LEU A 342 -4.79 18.14 -2.51
C LEU A 342 -4.45 19.33 -3.43
N ALA A 343 -5.08 20.48 -3.22
CA ALA A 343 -4.75 21.71 -3.94
C ALA A 343 -3.32 22.17 -3.61
N GLY A 344 -2.90 22.08 -2.34
CA GLY A 344 -1.53 22.38 -1.92
C GLY A 344 -0.47 21.45 -2.50
N LEU A 345 -0.81 20.17 -2.73
CA LEU A 345 0.10 19.20 -3.34
C LEU A 345 0.30 19.38 -4.85
N ARG A 346 -0.52 20.20 -5.52
CA ARG A 346 -0.33 20.45 -6.95
C ARG A 346 1.00 21.11 -7.29
N SER A 347 1.57 21.88 -6.38
CA SER A 347 2.90 22.48 -6.56
C SER A 347 4.03 21.47 -6.58
N ASP A 348 3.79 20.27 -6.03
CA ASP A 348 4.76 19.18 -5.98
C ASP A 348 4.66 18.26 -7.21
N GLN A 349 3.71 18.54 -8.15
CA GLN A 349 3.53 17.76 -9.37
C GLN A 349 4.55 18.16 -10.43
N THR A 350 5.24 17.18 -10.96
CA THR A 350 6.28 17.33 -11.98
C THR A 350 5.71 17.32 -13.41
N GLU A 351 6.54 17.58 -14.41
CA GLU A 351 6.16 17.51 -15.82
C GLU A 351 5.68 16.11 -16.25
N SER A 352 6.23 15.04 -15.66
CA SER A 352 5.76 13.68 -15.90
C SER A 352 4.34 13.46 -15.36
N GLY A 353 3.91 14.30 -14.43
CA GLY A 353 2.63 14.26 -13.75
C GLY A 353 2.64 13.45 -12.48
N LEU A 354 3.78 12.87 -12.07
CA LEU A 354 3.95 12.31 -10.74
C LEU A 354 4.23 13.44 -9.73
N LEU A 355 3.83 13.24 -8.50
CA LEU A 355 4.25 14.07 -7.37
C LEU A 355 5.65 13.69 -6.93
N ASN A 356 6.45 14.65 -6.47
CA ASN A 356 7.66 14.36 -5.73
C ASN A 356 7.30 13.66 -4.40
N ALA A 357 8.18 12.80 -3.89
CA ALA A 357 7.95 12.16 -2.58
C ALA A 357 8.03 13.14 -1.40
N THR A 358 8.81 14.22 -1.57
CA THR A 358 8.98 15.30 -0.59
C THR A 358 8.88 16.65 -1.27
N ARG A 359 8.52 17.69 -0.52
CA ARG A 359 8.40 19.05 -1.09
C ARG A 359 9.76 19.69 -1.32
N ASN A 360 10.68 19.55 -0.39
CA ASN A 360 12.01 20.16 -0.45
C ASN A 360 13.03 19.17 0.10
N GLY A 361 14.06 18.83 -0.68
CA GLY A 361 15.10 17.92 -0.23
C GLY A 361 14.58 16.55 0.24
N ARG A 362 15.42 15.79 0.91
CA ARG A 362 15.03 14.50 1.49
C ARG A 362 14.40 14.67 2.86
N VAL A 363 13.50 13.76 3.21
CA VAL A 363 12.82 13.68 4.53
C VAL A 363 13.24 12.39 5.22
N SER A 364 13.62 12.48 6.48
CA SER A 364 13.98 11.33 7.31
C SER A 364 12.75 10.63 7.86
N THR A 365 12.76 9.30 7.85
CA THR A 365 11.75 8.52 8.60
C THR A 365 12.12 8.34 10.07
N GLY A 366 13.34 8.64 10.45
CA GLY A 366 13.88 8.29 11.76
C GLY A 366 14.18 6.81 11.96
N LEU A 367 13.95 5.97 10.92
CA LEU A 367 14.11 4.52 10.96
C LEU A 367 15.40 4.09 10.27
N SER A 368 15.90 2.91 10.63
CA SER A 368 17.01 2.24 9.96
C SER A 368 16.48 1.28 8.90
N ILE A 369 17.16 1.22 7.74
CA ILE A 369 16.88 0.22 6.69
C ILE A 369 17.37 -1.16 7.12
N ASP A 370 18.57 -1.23 7.67
CA ASP A 370 19.11 -2.47 8.26
C ASP A 370 18.59 -2.63 9.70
N PRO A 371 17.94 -3.76 10.03
CA PRO A 371 17.36 -3.97 11.36
C PRO A 371 18.40 -4.06 12.48
N THR A 372 19.68 -4.19 12.14
CA THR A 372 20.81 -4.22 13.10
C THR A 372 21.50 -2.87 13.25
N ALA A 373 21.21 -1.92 12.37
CA ALA A 373 21.77 -0.57 12.44
C ALA A 373 21.04 0.29 13.49
N THR A 374 21.76 1.27 14.01
CA THR A 374 21.24 2.23 14.99
C THR A 374 21.09 3.65 14.43
N ASN A 375 21.59 3.87 13.20
CA ASN A 375 21.47 5.14 12.50
C ASN A 375 20.19 5.18 11.66
N ALA A 376 19.50 6.31 11.68
CA ALA A 376 18.37 6.57 10.80
C ALA A 376 18.92 6.84 9.38
N ASP A 377 18.71 5.88 8.47
CA ASP A 377 19.20 5.96 7.08
C ASP A 377 18.08 5.68 6.05
N PHE A 378 16.85 5.51 6.50
CA PHE A 378 15.69 5.43 5.63
C PHE A 378 15.14 6.84 5.37
N PHE A 379 15.24 7.30 4.10
CA PHE A 379 14.83 8.61 3.64
C PHE A 379 13.86 8.52 2.48
N TYR A 380 12.95 9.51 2.41
CA TYR A 380 12.26 9.87 1.17
C TYR A 380 13.05 10.97 0.46
N TYR A 381 13.08 10.90 -0.87
CA TYR A 381 13.91 11.77 -1.71
C TYR A 381 13.04 12.75 -2.51
N HIS A 382 13.51 13.97 -2.72
CA HIS A 382 12.83 14.95 -3.58
C HIS A 382 12.90 14.51 -5.06
N ARG A 383 12.07 13.54 -5.42
CA ARG A 383 11.99 12.90 -6.75
C ARG A 383 10.54 12.51 -7.05
N PRO A 384 10.16 12.51 -8.35
CA PRO A 384 8.85 12.02 -8.75
C PRO A 384 8.66 10.58 -8.25
N HIS A 385 7.56 10.35 -7.53
CA HIS A 385 7.32 9.13 -6.76
C HIS A 385 5.95 8.54 -7.06
N LEU A 386 5.95 7.22 -7.30
CA LEU A 386 4.74 6.47 -7.67
C LEU A 386 3.75 6.43 -6.50
N GLY A 387 4.21 6.07 -5.28
CA GLY A 387 3.38 5.93 -4.08
C GLY A 387 2.71 7.24 -3.67
N ALA A 388 3.46 8.36 -3.63
CA ALA A 388 2.92 9.68 -3.33
C ALA A 388 1.78 10.08 -4.29
N THR A 389 1.97 9.82 -5.59
CA THR A 389 0.95 10.11 -6.60
C THR A 389 -0.26 9.20 -6.47
N ALA A 390 -0.05 7.92 -6.14
CA ALA A 390 -1.14 6.96 -5.94
C ALA A 390 -2.03 7.35 -4.75
N TRP A 391 -1.45 7.74 -3.60
CA TRP A 391 -2.23 8.23 -2.47
C TRP A 391 -3.01 9.50 -2.77
N ALA A 392 -2.41 10.45 -3.51
CA ALA A 392 -3.12 11.65 -3.95
C ALA A 392 -4.30 11.31 -4.89
N ALA A 393 -4.15 10.33 -5.78
CA ALA A 393 -5.22 9.83 -6.62
C ALA A 393 -6.34 9.16 -5.81
N LEU A 394 -5.99 8.35 -4.80
CA LEU A 394 -6.94 7.72 -3.88
C LEU A 394 -7.73 8.78 -3.09
N ALA A 395 -7.04 9.77 -2.53
CA ALA A 395 -7.70 10.87 -1.81
C ALA A 395 -8.63 11.68 -2.71
N ALA A 396 -8.18 12.00 -3.93
CA ALA A 396 -8.97 12.78 -4.89
C ALA A 396 -10.21 12.02 -5.40
N THR A 397 -10.12 10.69 -5.56
CA THR A 397 -11.25 9.83 -5.95
C THR A 397 -12.14 9.44 -4.77
N GLY A 398 -11.68 9.66 -3.53
CA GLY A 398 -12.34 9.22 -2.30
C GLY A 398 -12.34 7.69 -2.14
N TRP A 399 -11.31 7.03 -2.62
CA TRP A 399 -11.20 5.58 -2.52
C TRP A 399 -10.33 5.18 -1.33
N ASN A 400 -10.92 4.42 -0.41
CA ASN A 400 -10.17 3.84 0.70
C ASN A 400 -9.62 2.48 0.29
N PRO A 401 -8.27 2.32 0.16
CA PRO A 401 -7.66 1.10 -0.31
C PRO A 401 -7.84 -0.09 0.64
N PHE A 402 -8.01 0.15 1.93
CA PHE A 402 -8.18 -0.90 2.95
C PHE A 402 -9.53 -1.61 2.86
N ILE A 403 -10.56 -0.93 2.37
CA ILE A 403 -11.92 -1.49 2.26
C ILE A 403 -12.34 -1.75 0.81
N GLY A 404 -11.49 -1.39 -0.16
CA GLY A 404 -11.76 -1.56 -1.59
C GLY A 404 -12.97 -0.78 -2.10
N GLY A 405 -13.22 0.43 -1.58
CA GLY A 405 -14.41 1.18 -1.92
C GLY A 405 -14.30 2.69 -1.71
N LYS A 406 -15.25 3.41 -2.31
CA LYS A 406 -15.38 4.85 -2.11
C LYS A 406 -15.91 5.17 -0.71
N VAL A 407 -15.39 6.26 -0.16
CA VAL A 407 -15.92 6.92 1.04
C VAL A 407 -16.62 8.21 0.63
N ASN A 408 -17.69 8.54 1.30
CA ASN A 408 -18.53 9.70 1.01
C ASN A 408 -17.85 11.03 1.38
#